data_6022c2e7b6b530df3e451adb3a845a61
#
_entry.id   6022c2e7b6b530df3e451adb3a845a61
#
_cell.length_a   1.000
_cell.length_b   1.000
_cell.length_c   1.000
_cell.angle_alpha   90.00
_cell.angle_beta   90.00
_cell.angle_gamma   90.00
#
_symmetry.space_group_name_H-M   'P 1'
#
loop_
_entity.id
_entity.type
_entity.pdbx_description
1 polymer ?
#
loop_
_entity_poly.entity_id
_entity_poly.type
_entity_poly.pdbx_seq_one_letter_code
_entity_poly.pdbx_strand_id
1 'polypeptide(L)'
;AIKVGQIRPVICASPAFLERFGRPQDPKDVMTAPIVMSSASSLLTDWQCNLPAGSITLSPKPRLLVSSNQAAINAARLGWGLTRVLSYQVASRVSAGELDIVLQDFEPPALPIHVVYQNTHRIPAKVRTFVDFLVERLERDEALRPAAKGAT
;
A
#
# COMPACT_ATOMS: atom_id res chain seq x y z
N ALA A 1 -17.27 3.89 15.49
CA ALA A 1 -16.26 3.93 14.40
C ALA A 1 -16.91 4.41 13.11
N ILE A 2 -16.29 5.34 12.43
CA ILE A 2 -16.76 5.89 11.14
C ILE A 2 -15.76 5.49 10.07
N LYS A 3 -16.21 4.79 9.02
CA LYS A 3 -15.38 4.43 7.88
C LYS A 3 -15.14 5.68 7.04
N VAL A 4 -13.86 6.00 6.80
CA VAL A 4 -13.43 7.21 6.07
C VAL A 4 -12.68 6.93 4.79
N GLY A 5 -12.34 5.67 4.53
CA GLY A 5 -11.62 5.29 3.33
C GLY A 5 -11.14 3.86 3.36
N GLN A 6 -10.24 3.54 2.48
CA GLN A 6 -9.58 2.24 2.41
C GLN A 6 -8.16 2.35 1.88
N ILE A 7 -7.33 1.39 2.26
CA ILE A 7 -5.95 1.26 1.80
C ILE A 7 -5.72 -0.14 1.26
N ARG A 8 -4.70 -0.28 0.45
CA ARG A 8 -4.30 -1.56 -0.14
C ARG A 8 -2.81 -1.79 0.08
N PRO A 9 -2.38 -3.00 0.43
CA PRO A 9 -1.00 -3.38 0.23
C PRO A 9 -0.71 -3.43 -1.28
N VAL A 10 0.28 -2.67 -1.73
CA VAL A 10 0.66 -2.58 -3.15
C VAL A 10 2.13 -2.94 -3.33
N ILE A 11 2.46 -3.56 -4.46
CA ILE A 11 3.83 -3.85 -4.86
C ILE A 11 4.22 -2.81 -5.90
N CYS A 12 5.35 -2.15 -5.70
CA CYS A 12 5.80 -1.11 -6.60
C CYS A 12 7.32 -1.12 -6.79
N ALA A 13 7.76 -0.51 -7.88
CA ALA A 13 9.16 -0.27 -8.20
C ALA A 13 9.28 0.96 -9.10
N SER A 14 10.50 1.46 -9.29
CA SER A 14 10.75 2.53 -10.25
C SER A 14 10.56 2.03 -11.69
N PRO A 15 10.11 2.88 -12.62
CA PRO A 15 10.04 2.53 -14.03
C PRO A 15 11.37 2.02 -14.59
N ALA A 16 12.47 2.64 -14.19
CA ALA A 16 13.83 2.25 -14.64
C ALA A 16 14.20 0.82 -14.17
N PHE A 17 13.82 0.45 -12.94
CA PHE A 17 14.00 -0.92 -12.46
C PHE A 17 13.18 -1.91 -13.28
N LEU A 18 11.90 -1.60 -13.54
CA LEU A 18 11.00 -2.47 -14.30
C LEU A 18 11.45 -2.63 -15.76
N GLU A 19 12.02 -1.61 -16.36
CA GLU A 19 12.59 -1.68 -17.70
C GLU A 19 13.83 -2.58 -17.75
N ARG A 20 14.72 -2.48 -16.77
CA ARG A 20 15.95 -3.27 -16.69
C ARG A 20 15.71 -4.71 -16.29
N PHE A 21 14.85 -4.95 -15.31
CA PHE A 21 14.65 -6.27 -14.70
C PHE A 21 13.46 -7.03 -15.29
N GLY A 22 12.51 -6.33 -15.86
CA GLY A 22 11.26 -6.85 -16.35
C GLY A 22 10.09 -6.56 -15.37
N ARG A 23 8.92 -6.36 -15.92
CA ARG A 23 7.69 -6.16 -15.18
C ARG A 23 7.11 -7.52 -14.77
N PRO A 24 6.94 -7.82 -13.50
CA PRO A 24 6.37 -9.09 -13.07
C PRO A 24 4.94 -9.25 -13.60
N GLN A 25 4.61 -10.44 -14.10
CA GLN A 25 3.29 -10.78 -14.63
C GLN A 25 2.53 -11.75 -13.72
N ASP A 26 3.26 -12.54 -12.94
CA ASP A 26 2.73 -13.51 -11.99
C ASP A 26 3.30 -13.20 -10.58
N PRO A 27 2.52 -13.38 -9.51
CA PRO A 27 3.01 -13.20 -8.15
C PRO A 27 4.30 -13.97 -7.84
N LYS A 28 4.51 -15.13 -8.43
CA LYS A 28 5.73 -15.93 -8.23
C LYS A 28 6.99 -15.24 -8.77
N ASP A 29 6.86 -14.32 -9.70
CA ASP A 29 8.00 -13.58 -10.26
C ASP A 29 8.73 -12.76 -9.19
N VAL A 30 8.02 -12.36 -8.11
CA VAL A 30 8.66 -11.64 -7.00
C VAL A 30 9.68 -12.46 -6.24
N MET A 31 9.60 -13.79 -6.30
CA MET A 31 10.53 -14.68 -5.59
C MET A 31 11.94 -14.64 -6.18
N THR A 32 12.09 -14.23 -7.43
CA THR A 32 13.38 -14.13 -8.13
C THR A 32 13.85 -12.68 -8.32
N ALA A 33 12.98 -11.72 -8.03
CA ALA A 33 13.30 -10.31 -8.15
C ALA A 33 14.08 -9.78 -6.93
N PRO A 34 14.93 -8.75 -7.10
CA PRO A 34 15.47 -8.01 -5.98
C PRO A 34 14.34 -7.35 -5.18
N ILE A 35 14.33 -7.57 -3.87
CA ILE A 35 13.30 -7.08 -2.95
C ILE A 35 13.92 -6.12 -1.94
N VAL A 36 13.27 -4.99 -1.75
CA VAL A 36 13.49 -4.09 -0.61
C VAL A 36 12.34 -4.28 0.35
N MET A 37 12.62 -4.68 1.56
CA MET A 37 11.61 -4.99 2.57
C MET A 37 11.71 -4.05 3.76
N SER A 38 10.56 -3.60 4.24
CA SER A 38 10.47 -2.89 5.51
C SER A 38 10.07 -3.85 6.63
N SER A 39 10.76 -3.76 7.75
CA SER A 39 10.40 -4.50 8.98
C SER A 39 9.42 -3.74 9.86
N ALA A 40 8.93 -2.57 9.42
CA ALA A 40 8.03 -1.72 10.22
C ALA A 40 6.64 -2.35 10.46
N SER A 41 6.22 -3.30 9.63
CA SER A 41 4.93 -3.97 9.76
C SER A 41 4.98 -5.39 9.22
N SER A 42 4.42 -6.34 9.98
CA SER A 42 4.28 -7.73 9.53
C SER A 42 3.37 -7.88 8.30
N LEU A 43 2.43 -6.96 8.10
CA LEU A 43 1.58 -6.93 6.89
C LEU A 43 2.39 -6.76 5.60
N LEU A 44 3.62 -6.28 5.72
CA LEU A 44 4.48 -5.98 4.58
C LEU A 44 5.59 -7.01 4.37
N THR A 45 5.74 -7.97 5.28
CA THR A 45 6.76 -9.03 5.20
C THR A 45 6.22 -10.31 4.56
N ASP A 46 4.95 -10.65 4.84
CA ASP A 46 4.26 -11.78 4.23
C ASP A 46 3.37 -11.28 3.10
N TRP A 47 3.76 -11.56 1.88
CA TRP A 47 3.12 -11.03 0.70
C TRP A 47 1.95 -11.91 0.28
N GLN A 48 0.78 -11.61 0.82
CA GLN A 48 -0.45 -12.26 0.41
C GLN A 48 -0.91 -11.73 -0.94
N CYS A 49 -1.18 -12.63 -1.88
CA CYS A 49 -1.70 -12.33 -3.21
C CYS A 49 -2.94 -13.17 -3.47
N ASN A 50 -3.89 -12.61 -4.21
CA ASN A 50 -5.10 -13.30 -4.63
C ASN A 50 -4.93 -13.83 -6.06
N LEU A 51 -5.21 -15.12 -6.23
CA LEU A 51 -5.26 -15.78 -7.51
C LEU A 51 -6.71 -16.22 -7.80
N PRO A 52 -7.07 -16.50 -9.06
CA PRO A 52 -8.41 -17.04 -9.39
C PRO A 52 -8.75 -18.33 -8.63
N ALA A 53 -7.74 -19.16 -8.34
CA ALA A 53 -7.89 -20.43 -7.62
C ALA A 53 -7.82 -20.29 -6.09
N GLY A 54 -7.60 -19.10 -5.54
CA GLY A 54 -7.45 -18.84 -4.11
C GLY A 54 -6.31 -17.89 -3.79
N SER A 55 -6.01 -17.70 -2.50
CA SER A 55 -4.91 -16.83 -2.06
C SER A 55 -3.63 -17.63 -1.84
N ILE A 56 -2.51 -17.00 -2.11
CA ILE A 56 -1.17 -17.51 -1.78
C ILE A 56 -0.43 -16.50 -0.91
N THR A 57 0.47 -16.99 -0.08
CA THR A 57 1.38 -16.17 0.70
C THR A 57 2.81 -16.42 0.21
N LEU A 58 3.47 -15.34 -0.20
CA LEU A 58 4.85 -15.36 -0.64
C LEU A 58 5.74 -14.77 0.45
N SER A 59 6.88 -15.38 0.68
CA SER A 59 7.89 -14.90 1.63
C SER A 59 9.21 -14.65 0.89
N PRO A 60 9.28 -13.59 0.07
CA PRO A 60 10.48 -13.29 -0.69
C PRO A 60 11.63 -12.93 0.25
N LYS A 61 12.83 -13.34 -0.10
CA LYS A 61 14.03 -12.96 0.65
C LYS A 61 14.43 -11.53 0.28
N PRO A 62 14.52 -10.60 1.25
CA PRO A 62 14.95 -9.26 0.95
C PRO A 62 16.44 -9.22 0.56
N ARG A 63 16.74 -8.46 -0.49
CA ARG A 63 18.11 -8.03 -0.80
C ARG A 63 18.54 -6.88 0.12
N LEU A 64 17.59 -6.05 0.50
CA LEU A 64 17.77 -4.95 1.43
C LEU A 64 16.61 -4.95 2.44
N LEU A 65 16.95 -4.99 3.71
CA LEU A 65 15.99 -4.86 4.81
C LEU A 65 16.20 -3.52 5.51
N VAL A 66 15.13 -2.74 5.62
CA VAL A 66 15.13 -1.41 6.26
C VAL A 66 14.09 -1.35 7.37
N SER A 67 14.26 -0.43 8.30
CA SER A 67 13.38 -0.31 9.48
C SER A 67 12.17 0.60 9.27
N SER A 68 12.07 1.29 8.14
CA SER A 68 10.93 2.16 7.86
C SER A 68 10.39 2.01 6.44
N ASN A 69 9.09 2.21 6.29
CA ASN A 69 8.44 2.18 4.98
C ASN A 69 8.97 3.29 4.07
N GLN A 70 9.27 4.46 4.63
CA GLN A 70 9.82 5.57 3.86
C GLN A 70 11.19 5.24 3.26
N ALA A 71 12.04 4.56 4.01
CA ALA A 71 13.34 4.10 3.51
C ALA A 71 13.17 3.05 2.39
N ALA A 72 12.21 2.13 2.55
CA ALA A 72 11.89 1.15 1.50
C ALA A 72 11.38 1.82 0.21
N ILE A 73 10.50 2.80 0.34
CA ILE A 73 9.98 3.59 -0.78
C ILE A 73 11.11 4.34 -1.50
N ASN A 74 12.00 4.98 -0.75
CA ASN A 74 13.13 5.70 -1.32
C ASN A 74 14.09 4.76 -2.06
N ALA A 75 14.39 3.59 -1.49
CA ALA A 75 15.23 2.59 -2.14
C ALA A 75 14.59 2.06 -3.44
N ALA A 76 13.29 1.76 -3.41
CA ALA A 76 12.57 1.33 -4.60
C ALA A 76 12.56 2.40 -5.69
N ARG A 77 12.37 3.67 -5.33
CA ARG A 77 12.44 4.81 -6.25
C ARG A 77 13.80 4.94 -6.91
N LEU A 78 14.87 4.64 -6.17
CA LEU A 78 16.25 4.64 -6.69
C LEU A 78 16.60 3.38 -7.51
N GLY A 79 15.67 2.47 -7.70
CA GLY A 79 15.86 1.29 -8.55
C GLY A 79 16.51 0.10 -7.85
N TRP A 80 16.46 0.02 -6.52
CA TRP A 80 17.05 -1.09 -5.76
C TRP A 80 16.23 -2.39 -5.84
N GLY A 81 14.95 -2.30 -6.13
CA GLY A 81 14.09 -3.48 -6.24
C GLY A 81 12.61 -3.18 -6.11
N LEU A 82 11.83 -4.25 -6.04
CA LEU A 82 10.42 -4.22 -5.70
C LEU A 82 10.26 -3.99 -4.20
N THR A 83 9.24 -3.25 -3.81
CA THR A 83 8.85 -3.14 -2.41
C THR A 83 7.34 -3.27 -2.25
N ARG A 84 6.88 -3.70 -1.09
CA ARG A 84 5.47 -3.75 -0.73
C ARG A 84 5.19 -2.75 0.38
N VAL A 85 4.28 -1.86 0.13
CA VAL A 85 3.89 -0.77 1.03
C VAL A 85 2.39 -0.52 0.92
N LEU A 86 1.86 0.40 1.71
CA LEU A 86 0.45 0.76 1.64
C LEU A 86 0.22 1.82 0.56
N SER A 87 -0.89 1.72 -0.15
CA SER A 87 -1.22 2.54 -1.32
C SER A 87 -1.12 4.04 -1.07
N TYR A 88 -1.56 4.53 0.09
CA TYR A 88 -1.50 5.96 0.42
C TYR A 88 -0.06 6.48 0.59
N GLN A 89 0.87 5.60 1.00
CA GLN A 89 2.27 5.99 1.22
C GLN A 89 3.02 6.29 -0.08
N VAL A 90 2.56 5.75 -1.20
CA VAL A 90 3.18 5.92 -2.52
C VAL A 90 2.32 6.69 -3.50
N ALA A 91 1.11 7.11 -3.12
CA ALA A 91 0.16 7.75 -4.02
C ALA A 91 0.76 8.95 -4.77
N SER A 92 1.45 9.85 -4.08
CA SER A 92 2.11 11.01 -4.70
C SER A 92 3.25 10.62 -5.64
N ARG A 93 4.01 9.59 -5.29
CA ARG A 93 5.12 9.08 -6.11
C ARG A 93 4.64 8.39 -7.37
N VAL A 94 3.54 7.66 -7.27
CA VAL A 94 2.88 7.03 -8.43
C VAL A 94 2.31 8.10 -9.36
N SER A 95 1.63 9.10 -8.82
CA SER A 95 1.11 10.23 -9.60
C SER A 95 2.23 11.01 -10.31
N ALA A 96 3.40 11.14 -9.69
CA ALA A 96 4.56 11.81 -10.27
C ALA A 96 5.34 10.93 -11.28
N GLY A 97 4.96 9.66 -11.48
CA GLY A 97 5.65 8.74 -12.36
C GLY A 97 6.99 8.21 -11.82
N GLU A 98 7.27 8.42 -10.53
CA GLU A 98 8.51 7.94 -9.88
C GLU A 98 8.44 6.46 -9.51
N LEU A 99 7.23 5.94 -9.29
CA LEU A 99 6.94 4.55 -8.99
C LEU A 99 5.76 4.05 -9.82
N ASP A 100 5.83 2.81 -10.25
CA ASP A 100 4.72 2.07 -10.86
C ASP A 100 4.26 0.98 -9.91
N ILE A 101 2.95 0.83 -9.77
CA ILE A 101 2.34 -0.30 -9.09
C ILE A 101 2.28 -1.47 -10.07
N VAL A 102 2.68 -2.65 -9.59
CA VAL A 102 2.68 -3.89 -10.38
C VAL A 102 1.79 -4.93 -9.71
N LEU A 103 1.37 -5.95 -10.46
CA LEU A 103 0.55 -7.06 -9.98
C LEU A 103 -0.77 -6.60 -9.32
N GLN A 104 -1.39 -5.54 -9.83
CA GLN A 104 -2.63 -4.99 -9.29
C GLN A 104 -3.77 -6.00 -9.28
N ASP A 105 -3.85 -6.88 -10.28
CA ASP A 105 -4.91 -7.89 -10.37
C ASP A 105 -4.81 -8.97 -9.28
N PHE A 106 -3.68 -9.04 -8.60
CA PHE A 106 -3.39 -10.03 -7.56
C PHE A 106 -3.37 -9.41 -6.14
N GLU A 107 -3.79 -8.17 -6.00
CA GLU A 107 -3.83 -7.51 -4.69
C GLU A 107 -4.84 -8.18 -3.76
N PRO A 108 -4.52 -8.30 -2.45
CA PRO A 108 -5.49 -8.74 -1.47
C PRO A 108 -6.63 -7.73 -1.33
N PRO A 109 -7.75 -8.09 -0.66
CA PRO A 109 -8.82 -7.14 -0.40
C PRO A 109 -8.32 -5.88 0.30
N ALA A 110 -8.91 -4.73 -0.07
CA ALA A 110 -8.60 -3.47 0.56
C ALA A 110 -8.97 -3.47 2.04
N LEU A 111 -8.15 -2.80 2.84
CA LEU A 111 -8.37 -2.65 4.28
C LEU A 111 -9.12 -1.36 4.55
N PRO A 112 -10.23 -1.39 5.29
CA PRO A 112 -10.96 -0.18 5.63
C PRO A 112 -10.22 0.65 6.67
N ILE A 113 -10.31 1.98 6.53
CA ILE A 113 -9.85 2.94 7.53
C ILE A 113 -11.05 3.47 8.29
N HIS A 114 -10.95 3.50 9.60
CA HIS A 114 -11.97 4.02 10.48
C HIS A 114 -11.41 5.08 11.42
N VAL A 115 -12.18 6.13 11.64
CA VAL A 115 -12.00 7.02 12.77
C VAL A 115 -12.69 6.39 13.98
N VAL A 116 -11.91 6.10 15.01
CA VAL A 116 -12.41 5.49 16.25
C VAL A 116 -12.28 6.50 17.38
N TYR A 117 -13.36 6.71 18.10
CA TYR A 117 -13.39 7.57 19.28
C TYR A 117 -14.25 6.95 20.38
N GLN A 118 -13.96 7.30 21.62
CA GLN A 118 -14.77 6.83 22.75
C GLN A 118 -16.14 7.47 22.71
N ASN A 119 -17.17 6.65 22.57
CA ASN A 119 -18.56 7.08 22.64
C ASN A 119 -19.01 7.00 24.09
N THR A 120 -18.72 8.03 24.88
CA THR A 120 -19.30 8.22 26.22
C THR A 120 -20.60 8.96 26.10
N HIS A 121 -21.53 8.77 27.05
CA HIS A 121 -22.86 9.40 27.05
C HIS A 121 -22.83 10.94 26.93
N ARG A 122 -21.66 11.56 27.06
CA ARG A 122 -21.45 13.00 26.86
C ARG A 122 -20.10 13.21 26.14
N ILE A 123 -20.14 13.20 24.83
CA ILE A 123 -18.96 13.60 24.04
C ILE A 123 -18.82 15.13 24.14
N PRO A 124 -17.69 15.65 24.63
CA PRO A 124 -17.46 17.09 24.62
C PRO A 124 -17.60 17.67 23.20
N ALA A 125 -18.22 18.84 23.10
CA ALA A 125 -18.45 19.50 21.80
C ALA A 125 -17.15 19.64 20.98
N LYS A 126 -16.02 19.91 21.64
CA LYS A 126 -14.71 20.00 21.00
C LYS A 126 -14.28 18.71 20.30
N VAL A 127 -14.53 17.56 20.93
CA VAL A 127 -14.19 16.24 20.38
C VAL A 127 -15.08 15.96 19.17
N ARG A 128 -16.37 16.26 19.26
CA ARG A 128 -17.32 16.07 18.16
C ARG A 128 -16.93 16.90 16.95
N THR A 129 -16.69 18.21 17.15
CA THR A 129 -16.26 19.09 16.07
C THR A 129 -14.96 18.61 15.40
N PHE A 130 -13.99 18.14 16.20
CA PHE A 130 -12.75 17.61 15.68
C PHE A 130 -12.97 16.32 14.88
N VAL A 131 -13.80 15.39 15.37
CA VAL A 131 -14.13 14.15 14.67
C VAL A 131 -14.82 14.46 13.34
N ASP A 132 -15.81 15.35 13.33
CA ASP A 132 -16.53 15.74 12.12
C ASP A 132 -15.57 16.35 11.07
N PHE A 133 -14.70 17.25 11.52
CA PHE A 133 -13.64 17.83 10.65
C PHE A 133 -12.69 16.76 10.09
N LEU A 134 -12.24 15.84 10.94
CA LEU A 134 -11.32 14.78 10.55
C LEU A 134 -11.96 13.83 9.53
N VAL A 135 -13.20 13.42 9.77
CA VAL A 135 -13.97 12.56 8.86
C VAL A 135 -14.09 13.22 7.49
N GLU A 136 -14.57 14.47 7.45
CA GLU A 136 -14.73 15.23 6.20
C GLU A 136 -13.39 15.35 5.44
N ARG A 137 -12.30 15.60 6.15
CA ARG A 137 -10.97 15.73 5.56
C ARG A 137 -10.47 14.42 4.96
N LEU A 138 -10.63 13.32 5.70
CA LEU A 138 -10.16 12.00 5.26
C LEU A 138 -11.01 11.45 4.10
N GLU A 139 -12.32 11.65 4.10
CA GLU A 139 -13.21 11.22 3.01
C GLU A 139 -12.89 11.92 1.68
N ARG A 140 -12.32 13.12 1.74
CA ARG A 140 -11.89 13.90 0.56
C ARG A 140 -10.49 13.53 0.08
N ASP A 141 -9.72 12.78 0.86
CA ASP A 141 -8.36 12.40 0.48
C ASP A 141 -8.38 11.33 -0.62
N GLU A 142 -7.88 11.71 -1.79
CA GLU A 142 -7.83 10.81 -2.96
C GLU A 142 -6.98 9.56 -2.71
N ALA A 143 -5.95 9.67 -1.87
CA ALA A 143 -5.09 8.54 -1.52
C ALA A 143 -5.81 7.43 -0.73
N LEU A 144 -6.94 7.76 -0.11
CA LEU A 144 -7.78 6.83 0.68
C LEU A 144 -9.02 6.34 -0.08
N ARG A 145 -9.18 6.75 -1.33
CA ARG A 145 -10.30 6.29 -2.17
C ARG A 145 -10.06 4.88 -2.72
N PRO A 146 -11.14 4.15 -3.05
CA PRO A 146 -11.01 2.92 -3.81
C PRO A 146 -10.21 3.15 -5.08
N ALA A 147 -9.35 2.19 -5.46
CA ALA A 147 -8.74 2.23 -6.77
C ALA A 147 -9.85 2.29 -7.83
N ALA A 148 -9.72 3.20 -8.79
CA ALA A 148 -10.54 3.11 -9.98
C ALA A 148 -10.31 1.72 -10.57
N LYS A 149 -11.37 0.89 -10.67
CA LYS A 149 -11.29 -0.37 -11.42
C LYS A 149 -10.87 0.04 -12.81
N GLY A 150 -9.71 -0.47 -13.23
CA GLY A 150 -9.16 -0.14 -14.52
C GLY A 150 -10.24 -0.23 -15.59
N ALA A 151 -10.39 0.85 -16.32
CA ALA A 151 -11.08 0.81 -17.59
C ALA A 151 -10.30 -0.19 -18.46
N THR A 152 -10.96 -1.24 -18.86
CA THR A 152 -10.52 -2.26 -19.80
C THR A 152 -10.10 -1.62 -21.10
#